data_e068bdfe94f2fbe9903a370efb8ece32
#
_entry.id   e068bdfe94f2fbe9903a370efb8ece32
#
_cell.length_a   1.000
_cell.length_b   1.000
_cell.length_c   1.000
_cell.angle_alpha   90.00
_cell.angle_beta   90.00
_cell.angle_gamma   90.00
#
_symmetry.space_group_name_H-M   'P 1'
#
loop_
_entity.id
_entity.type
_entity.pdbx_description
1 polymer ?
#
loop_
_entity_poly.entity_id
_entity_poly.type
_entity_poly.pdbx_seq_one_letter_code
_entity_poly.pdbx_strand_id
1 'polypeptide(L)'
;RWSTLEVVAHLADFEPVYADRIQRLIALTEPDLLGADENEFARHLFYQGRDVEEELELIAATRRKVARLVRLVSPEQLGRWLPGLCAMNLLASYAL
;
A
#
# COMPACT_ATOMS: atom_id res chain seq x y z
N ARG A 1 -11.27 -19.41 7.49
CA ARG A 1 -11.79 -18.05 7.58
C ARG A 1 -10.92 -17.18 8.48
N TRP A 2 -10.59 -15.99 8.04
CA TRP A 2 -9.71 -15.10 8.78
C TRP A 2 -10.42 -14.42 9.94
N SER A 3 -9.72 -14.29 11.07
CA SER A 3 -10.19 -13.49 12.19
C SER A 3 -10.02 -11.99 11.90
N THR A 4 -10.62 -11.15 12.73
CA THR A 4 -10.46 -9.70 12.62
C THR A 4 -8.99 -9.29 12.72
N LEU A 5 -8.23 -9.88 13.65
CA LEU A 5 -6.81 -9.61 13.80
C LEU A 5 -6.03 -9.98 12.52
N GLU A 6 -6.34 -11.12 11.93
CA GLU A 6 -5.68 -11.56 10.70
C GLU A 6 -5.96 -10.62 9.53
N VAL A 7 -7.20 -10.12 9.41
CA VAL A 7 -7.55 -9.15 8.38
C VAL A 7 -6.77 -7.85 8.57
N VAL A 8 -6.71 -7.34 9.81
CA VAL A 8 -5.97 -6.10 10.10
C VAL A 8 -4.47 -6.29 9.83
N ALA A 9 -3.89 -7.42 10.26
CA ALA A 9 -2.49 -7.71 10.01
C ALA A 9 -2.19 -7.81 8.51
N HIS A 10 -3.08 -8.44 7.74
CA HIS A 10 -2.97 -8.52 6.30
C HIS A 10 -2.95 -7.13 5.67
N LEU A 11 -3.88 -6.27 6.05
CA LEU A 11 -3.93 -4.91 5.52
C LEU A 11 -2.68 -4.12 5.91
N ALA A 12 -2.19 -4.27 7.13
CA ALA A 12 -0.99 -3.58 7.59
C ALA A 12 0.27 -4.04 6.84
N ASP A 13 0.37 -5.32 6.51
CA ASP A 13 1.50 -5.86 5.75
C ASP A 13 1.49 -5.41 4.29
N PHE A 14 0.31 -5.28 3.69
CA PHE A 14 0.19 -4.87 2.30
C PHE A 14 0.15 -3.36 2.10
N GLU A 15 -0.13 -2.58 3.13
CA GLU A 15 -0.07 -1.13 3.04
C GLU A 15 1.32 -0.63 2.62
N PRO A 16 2.43 -1.09 3.23
CA PRO A 16 3.77 -0.73 2.78
C PRO A 16 4.09 -1.23 1.36
N VAL A 17 3.57 -2.38 0.98
CA VAL A 17 3.78 -2.91 -0.38
C VAL A 17 3.18 -1.95 -1.42
N TYR A 18 1.94 -1.53 -1.21
CA TYR A 18 1.29 -0.58 -2.11
C TYR A 18 1.94 0.79 -2.06
N ALA A 19 2.33 1.26 -0.87
CA ALA A 19 3.04 2.51 -0.71
C ALA A 19 4.36 2.51 -1.50
N ASP A 20 5.13 1.43 -1.42
CA ASP A 20 6.37 1.27 -2.16
C ASP A 20 6.13 1.35 -3.68
N ARG A 21 5.09 0.67 -4.17
CA ARG A 21 4.74 0.71 -5.59
C ARG A 21 4.40 2.13 -6.07
N ILE A 22 3.60 2.85 -5.29
CA ILE A 22 3.24 4.24 -5.61
C ILE A 22 4.49 5.12 -5.61
N GLN A 23 5.34 5.00 -4.60
CA GLN A 23 6.57 5.78 -4.51
C GLN A 23 7.51 5.49 -5.68
N ARG A 24 7.63 4.23 -6.10
CA ARG A 24 8.44 3.87 -7.25
C ARG A 24 7.89 4.44 -8.55
N LEU A 25 6.56 4.43 -8.72
CA LEU A 25 5.93 5.05 -9.88
C LEU A 25 6.17 6.56 -9.95
N ILE A 26 6.18 7.22 -8.80
CA ILE A 26 6.45 8.67 -8.72
C ILE A 26 7.92 8.98 -8.99
N ALA A 27 8.83 8.23 -8.39
CA ALA A 27 10.25 8.56 -8.35
C ALA A 27 11.05 8.02 -9.52
N LEU A 28 10.62 6.94 -10.15
CA LEU A 28 11.41 6.22 -11.14
C LEU A 28 10.74 6.21 -12.51
N THR A 29 11.56 5.99 -13.55
CA THR A 29 11.07 5.83 -14.93
C THR A 29 10.95 4.33 -15.20
N GLU A 30 9.73 3.88 -15.54
CA GLU A 30 9.44 2.48 -15.84
C GLU A 30 9.95 1.52 -14.74
N PRO A 31 9.51 1.68 -13.48
CA PRO A 31 10.01 0.84 -12.40
C PRO A 31 9.49 -0.59 -12.48
N ASP A 32 10.31 -1.53 -12.00
CA ASP A 32 9.84 -2.87 -11.73
C ASP A 32 9.12 -2.86 -10.37
N LEU A 33 7.92 -3.43 -10.34
CA LEU A 33 7.13 -3.51 -9.12
C LEU A 33 7.11 -4.95 -8.61
N LEU A 34 7.65 -5.16 -7.41
CA LEU A 34 7.68 -6.48 -6.81
C LEU A 34 6.28 -6.93 -6.38
N GLY A 35 5.98 -8.19 -6.67
CA GLY A 35 4.80 -8.83 -6.15
C GLY A 35 5.02 -9.31 -4.72
N ALA A 36 3.92 -9.56 -4.02
CA ALA A 36 3.96 -10.16 -2.70
C ALA A 36 2.83 -11.18 -2.59
N ASP A 37 3.15 -12.35 -2.04
CA ASP A 37 2.18 -13.43 -1.89
C ASP A 37 1.50 -13.32 -0.52
N GLU A 38 0.23 -12.93 -0.52
CA GLU A 38 -0.53 -12.73 0.72
C GLU A 38 -0.68 -14.00 1.55
N ASN A 39 -0.73 -15.16 0.90
CA ASN A 39 -0.84 -16.43 1.62
C ASN A 39 0.46 -16.77 2.35
N GLU A 40 1.60 -16.49 1.72
CA GLU A 40 2.90 -16.69 2.36
C GLU A 40 3.11 -15.71 3.52
N PHE A 41 2.67 -14.46 3.38
CA PHE A 41 2.70 -13.49 4.47
C PHE A 41 1.86 -13.97 5.65
N ALA A 42 0.63 -14.44 5.38
CA ALA A 42 -0.25 -14.94 6.42
C ALA A 42 0.33 -16.15 7.14
N ARG A 43 1.04 -17.02 6.41
CA ARG A 43 1.64 -18.23 6.98
C ARG A 43 2.84 -17.93 7.86
N HIS A 44 3.66 -16.95 7.50
CA HIS A 44 5.00 -16.81 8.06
C HIS A 44 5.22 -15.55 8.88
N LEU A 45 4.32 -14.56 8.88
CA LEU A 45 4.53 -13.30 9.56
C LEU A 45 3.75 -13.16 10.88
N PHE A 46 3.44 -14.28 11.50
CA PHE A 46 2.94 -14.34 12.87
C PHE A 46 1.73 -13.45 13.14
N TYR A 47 0.70 -13.56 12.31
CA TYR A 47 -0.49 -12.69 12.41
C TYR A 47 -1.16 -12.77 13.80
N GLN A 48 -1.13 -13.93 14.45
CA GLN A 48 -1.72 -14.09 15.78
C GLN A 48 -0.92 -13.39 16.88
N GLY A 49 0.34 -13.07 16.61
CA GLY A 49 1.20 -12.35 17.56
C GLY A 49 1.24 -10.83 17.36
N ARG A 50 0.41 -10.30 16.46
CA ARG A 50 0.41 -8.88 16.13
C ARG A 50 -0.46 -8.08 17.09
N ASP A 51 -0.11 -6.82 17.29
CA ASP A 51 -0.88 -5.88 18.10
C ASP A 51 -1.77 -5.05 17.16
N VAL A 52 -3.09 -5.16 17.34
CA VAL A 52 -4.08 -4.49 16.46
C VAL A 52 -3.86 -2.99 16.42
N GLU A 53 -3.63 -2.36 17.56
CA GLU A 53 -3.46 -0.89 17.59
C GLU A 53 -2.22 -0.45 16.83
N GLU A 54 -1.11 -1.17 17.00
CA GLU A 54 0.13 -0.89 16.30
C GLU A 54 -0.06 -1.07 14.78
N GLU A 55 -0.74 -2.13 14.37
CA GLU A 55 -1.04 -2.36 12.95
C GLU A 55 -1.91 -1.26 12.36
N LEU A 56 -2.94 -0.82 13.09
CA LEU A 56 -3.80 0.28 12.64
C LEU A 56 -3.05 1.60 12.55
N GLU A 57 -2.12 1.86 13.48
CA GLU A 57 -1.26 3.05 13.41
C GLU A 57 -0.39 3.04 12.17
N LEU A 58 0.18 1.89 11.84
CA LEU A 58 1.01 1.74 10.63
C LEU A 58 0.19 2.03 9.38
N ILE A 59 -0.99 1.46 9.25
CA ILE A 59 -1.88 1.71 8.13
C ILE A 59 -2.18 3.20 8.01
N ALA A 60 -2.59 3.83 9.11
CA ALA A 60 -2.99 5.23 9.12
C ALA A 60 -1.82 6.15 8.73
N ALA A 61 -0.63 5.92 9.31
CA ALA A 61 0.54 6.73 9.03
C ALA A 61 1.01 6.57 7.58
N THR A 62 1.02 5.35 7.08
CA THR A 62 1.43 5.05 5.70
C THR A 62 0.48 5.71 4.71
N ARG A 63 -0.82 5.62 4.93
CA ARG A 63 -1.83 6.25 4.07
C ARG A 63 -1.72 7.76 4.07
N ARG A 64 -1.51 8.38 5.22
CA ARG A 64 -1.32 9.83 5.29
C ARG A 64 -0.11 10.27 4.49
N LYS A 65 1.00 9.55 4.61
CA LYS A 65 2.22 9.85 3.87
C LYS A 65 2.00 9.75 2.36
N VAL A 66 1.44 8.63 1.91
CA VAL A 66 1.25 8.40 0.46
C VAL A 66 0.25 9.40 -0.12
N ALA A 67 -0.85 9.65 0.58
CA ALA A 67 -1.83 10.64 0.12
C ALA A 67 -1.20 12.04 -0.02
N ARG A 68 -0.33 12.42 0.91
CA ARG A 68 0.40 13.69 0.84
C ARG A 68 1.32 13.72 -0.38
N LEU A 69 2.08 12.65 -0.62
CA LEU A 69 2.97 12.58 -1.78
C LEU A 69 2.20 12.70 -3.08
N VAL A 70 1.09 11.98 -3.21
CA VAL A 70 0.27 12.00 -4.43
C VAL A 70 -0.29 13.40 -4.69
N ARG A 71 -0.69 14.13 -3.64
CA ARG A 71 -1.19 15.51 -3.79
C ARG A 71 -0.12 16.50 -4.22
N LEU A 72 1.15 16.21 -3.94
CA LEU A 72 2.28 17.05 -4.35
C LEU A 72 2.71 16.80 -5.79
N VAL A 73 2.24 15.72 -6.40
CA VAL A 73 2.55 15.39 -7.78
C VAL A 73 1.82 16.39 -8.71
N SER A 74 2.50 16.88 -9.74
CA SER A 74 1.88 17.79 -10.71
C SER A 74 0.82 17.06 -11.53
N PRO A 75 -0.19 17.79 -12.06
CA PRO A 75 -1.19 17.19 -12.94
C PRO A 75 -0.59 16.46 -14.16
N GLU A 76 0.48 17.01 -14.74
CA GLU A 76 1.16 16.38 -15.87
C GLU A 76 1.80 15.06 -15.47
N GLN A 77 2.49 15.02 -14.34
CA GLN A 77 3.10 13.81 -13.81
C GLN A 77 2.04 12.79 -13.46
N LEU A 78 0.95 13.21 -12.82
CA LEU A 78 -0.15 12.32 -12.47
C LEU A 78 -0.74 11.67 -13.73
N GLY A 79 -0.94 12.43 -14.80
CA GLY A 79 -1.44 11.90 -16.07
C GLY A 79 -0.52 10.83 -16.66
N ARG A 80 0.79 10.99 -16.52
CA ARG A 80 1.77 10.03 -17.02
C ARG A 80 1.75 8.72 -16.23
N TRP A 81 1.51 8.79 -14.91
CA TRP A 81 1.53 7.60 -14.04
C TRP A 81 0.15 7.01 -13.81
N LEU A 82 -0.92 7.70 -14.21
CA LEU A 82 -2.29 7.28 -13.97
C LEU A 82 -2.59 5.86 -14.45
N PRO A 83 -2.12 5.42 -15.64
CA PRO A 83 -2.35 4.05 -16.08
C PRO A 83 -1.79 3.00 -15.10
N GLY A 84 -0.60 3.24 -14.54
CA GLY A 84 0.00 2.35 -13.55
C GLY A 84 -0.77 2.33 -12.24
N LEU A 85 -1.20 3.50 -11.76
CA LEU A 85 -1.99 3.62 -10.55
C LEU A 85 -3.35 2.94 -10.71
N CYS A 86 -4.00 3.10 -11.86
CA CYS A 86 -5.26 2.44 -12.16
C CYS A 86 -5.10 0.92 -12.24
N ALA A 87 -4.03 0.46 -12.90
CA ALA A 87 -3.75 -0.96 -13.00
C ALA A 87 -3.57 -1.62 -11.63
N MET A 88 -3.07 -0.86 -10.66
CA MET A 88 -2.91 -1.35 -9.28
C MET A 88 -4.16 -1.15 -8.43
N ASN A 89 -5.20 -0.54 -9.00
CA ASN A 89 -6.47 -0.27 -8.31
C ASN A 89 -6.29 0.51 -6.99
N LEU A 90 -5.34 1.45 -6.97
CA LEU A 90 -4.99 2.17 -5.76
C LEU A 90 -5.64 3.55 -5.61
N LEU A 91 -6.11 4.16 -6.72
CA LEU A 91 -6.67 5.51 -6.67
C LEU A 91 -7.86 5.62 -5.72
N ALA A 92 -8.75 4.65 -5.76
CA ALA A 92 -9.92 4.62 -4.89
C ALA A 92 -9.53 4.52 -3.42
N SER A 93 -8.46 3.77 -3.11
CA SER A 93 -7.98 3.55 -1.75
C SER A 93 -7.42 4.82 -1.11
N TYR A 94 -6.87 5.74 -1.91
CA TYR A 94 -6.25 6.96 -1.39
C TYR A 94 -7.14 8.19 -1.55
N ALA A 95 -8.38 8.02 -1.96
CA ALA A 95 -9.39 9.07 -2.01
C ALA A 95 -8.90 10.34 -2.74
N LEU A 96 -8.31 10.17 -3.88
CA LEU A 96 -7.88 11.30 -4.70
C LEU A 96 -9.04 11.98 -5.36
#